data_5d23bb1bd17fd8b011780eb3e88fcc68
#
_entry.id   5d23bb1bd17fd8b011780eb3e88fcc68
#
_cell.length_a   1.000
_cell.length_b   1.000
_cell.length_c   1.000
_cell.angle_alpha   90.00
_cell.angle_beta   90.00
_cell.angle_gamma   90.00
#
_symmetry.space_group_name_H-M   'P 1'
#
loop_
_entity.id
_entity.type
_entity.pdbx_description
1 polymer ?
#
loop_
_entity_poly.entity_id
_entity_poly.type
_entity_poly.pdbx_seq_one_letter_code
_entity_poly.pdbx_strand_id
1 'polypeptide(L)'
;LAYAVDDIQIVLPSDIDEVVIQPGRELVTLLTCTPYGINTHRLLVTGHRVPYVEEMAEEVTSTKKAVERRFRLYLLLIPLFFAMIFYWMYRKFVYYQSGKHSYDFCFYLLENGQPKAGVTFTLVRKKRWATDVTNQPVAVSQVDGWVSFPEIRGGRYYAKAIDGSTKPVKGKVRRLKDRQFVLSRVTKKKQGKKVTYYLENGAKK
;
A
#
# COMPACT_ATOMS: atom_id res chain seq x y z
N LEU A 1 43.36 -17.61 -9.33
CA LEU A 1 43.98 -17.01 -10.51
C LEU A 1 43.38 -15.62 -10.68
N ALA A 2 44.23 -14.61 -10.96
CA ALA A 2 43.80 -13.25 -11.24
C ALA A 2 44.27 -12.84 -12.63
N TYR A 3 43.43 -12.10 -13.35
CA TYR A 3 43.76 -11.55 -14.65
C TYR A 3 43.43 -10.07 -14.64
N ALA A 4 44.34 -9.24 -15.13
CA ALA A 4 44.10 -7.84 -15.39
C ALA A 4 43.55 -7.69 -16.81
N VAL A 5 42.49 -6.90 -16.95
CA VAL A 5 41.86 -6.62 -18.26
C VAL A 5 42.73 -5.63 -19.01
N ASP A 6 43.20 -6.03 -20.23
CA ASP A 6 43.99 -5.21 -21.12
C ASP A 6 43.12 -4.51 -22.15
N ASP A 7 42.10 -5.21 -22.68
CA ASP A 7 41.32 -4.73 -23.79
C ASP A 7 39.87 -5.21 -23.75
N ILE A 8 38.95 -4.37 -24.25
CA ILE A 8 37.52 -4.68 -24.33
C ILE A 8 37.04 -4.24 -25.72
N GLN A 9 36.59 -5.20 -26.55
CA GLN A 9 36.13 -4.95 -27.91
C GLN A 9 34.73 -5.50 -28.13
N ILE A 10 33.99 -4.86 -29.03
CA ILE A 10 32.69 -5.34 -29.52
C ILE A 10 32.84 -5.59 -31.01
N VAL A 11 32.72 -6.85 -31.41
CA VAL A 11 32.95 -7.32 -32.78
C VAL A 11 31.71 -8.04 -33.35
N LEU A 12 31.65 -8.19 -34.64
CA LEU A 12 30.64 -9.02 -35.29
C LEU A 12 30.94 -10.52 -35.05
N PRO A 13 29.94 -11.37 -35.08
CA PRO A 13 30.14 -12.82 -34.91
C PRO A 13 31.08 -13.48 -35.91
N SER A 14 31.28 -12.85 -37.07
CA SER A 14 32.18 -13.27 -38.13
C SER A 14 33.64 -12.89 -37.90
N ASP A 15 33.90 -11.89 -37.06
CA ASP A 15 35.23 -11.31 -36.87
C ASP A 15 35.95 -12.05 -35.73
N ILE A 16 36.33 -13.29 -36.00
CA ILE A 16 37.02 -14.17 -35.02
C ILE A 16 38.53 -13.93 -35.05
N ASP A 17 39.04 -13.24 -36.05
CA ASP A 17 40.49 -13.03 -36.27
C ASP A 17 41.16 -12.19 -35.15
N GLU A 18 40.37 -11.55 -34.31
CA GLU A 18 40.86 -10.82 -33.13
C GLU A 18 41.26 -11.70 -31.94
N VAL A 19 40.91 -13.03 -31.99
CA VAL A 19 41.28 -13.98 -30.95
C VAL A 19 42.49 -14.79 -31.39
N VAL A 20 43.64 -14.10 -31.61
CA VAL A 20 44.87 -14.72 -32.06
C VAL A 20 45.78 -15.04 -30.89
N ILE A 21 46.43 -16.21 -30.96
CA ILE A 21 47.44 -16.60 -30.00
C ILE A 21 48.68 -15.67 -30.16
N GLN A 22 49.06 -14.98 -29.10
CA GLN A 22 50.27 -14.16 -29.06
C GLN A 22 51.41 -14.95 -28.40
N PRO A 23 52.45 -15.32 -29.13
CA PRO A 23 53.57 -16.09 -28.58
C PRO A 23 54.25 -15.33 -27.43
N GLY A 24 54.48 -16.00 -26.31
CA GLY A 24 55.16 -15.42 -25.17
C GLY A 24 54.30 -14.63 -24.19
N ARG A 25 52.98 -14.54 -24.44
CA ARG A 25 52.05 -13.91 -23.51
C ARG A 25 50.95 -14.91 -23.09
N GLU A 26 50.74 -14.96 -21.76
CA GLU A 26 49.61 -15.78 -21.21
C GLU A 26 48.37 -14.90 -21.13
N LEU A 27 47.57 -14.98 -22.19
CA LEU A 27 46.31 -14.20 -22.34
C LEU A 27 45.11 -15.10 -22.16
N VAL A 28 44.05 -14.51 -21.58
CA VAL A 28 42.69 -15.09 -21.51
C VAL A 28 41.72 -14.12 -22.15
N THR A 29 40.96 -14.57 -23.12
CA THR A 29 39.90 -13.82 -23.75
C THR A 29 38.55 -14.42 -23.36
N LEU A 30 37.70 -13.63 -22.72
CA LEU A 30 36.30 -13.96 -22.42
C LEU A 30 35.44 -13.46 -23.56
N LEU A 31 34.63 -14.37 -24.14
CA LEU A 31 33.71 -14.05 -25.22
C LEU A 31 32.27 -14.21 -24.72
N THR A 32 31.46 -13.15 -24.91
CA THR A 32 30.04 -13.18 -24.59
C THR A 32 29.22 -12.47 -25.67
N CYS A 33 27.91 -12.73 -25.73
CA CYS A 33 27.00 -12.09 -26.66
C CYS A 33 26.53 -10.72 -26.12
N THR A 34 26.40 -9.74 -27.01
CA THR A 34 25.91 -8.40 -26.70
C THR A 34 25.09 -7.82 -27.89
N PRO A 35 24.07 -6.95 -27.67
CA PRO A 35 23.39 -6.63 -26.40
C PRO A 35 22.60 -7.83 -25.87
N TYR A 36 22.34 -7.85 -24.56
CA TYR A 36 21.60 -8.94 -23.91
C TYR A 36 20.23 -9.14 -24.57
N GLY A 37 19.94 -10.41 -24.94
CA GLY A 37 18.68 -10.81 -25.56
C GLY A 37 18.62 -10.62 -27.09
N ILE A 38 19.44 -9.76 -27.70
CA ILE A 38 19.51 -9.55 -29.17
C ILE A 38 20.67 -10.32 -29.77
N ASN A 39 21.83 -10.36 -29.13
CA ASN A 39 23.00 -11.19 -29.42
C ASN A 39 23.61 -10.97 -30.83
N THR A 40 23.49 -9.78 -31.37
CA THR A 40 24.00 -9.42 -32.71
C THR A 40 25.50 -9.26 -32.78
N HIS A 41 26.16 -8.97 -31.66
CA HIS A 41 27.59 -8.76 -31.59
C HIS A 41 28.22 -9.67 -30.53
N ARG A 42 29.53 -9.68 -30.50
CA ARG A 42 30.33 -10.36 -29.47
C ARG A 42 31.11 -9.34 -28.69
N LEU A 43 31.10 -9.47 -27.36
CA LEU A 43 31.96 -8.71 -26.47
C LEU A 43 33.18 -9.59 -26.14
N LEU A 44 34.35 -9.12 -26.49
CA LEU A 44 35.62 -9.72 -26.20
C LEU A 44 36.27 -8.93 -25.05
N VAL A 45 36.66 -9.63 -24.00
CA VAL A 45 37.41 -9.06 -22.87
C VAL A 45 38.72 -9.84 -22.74
N THR A 46 39.83 -9.23 -23.11
CA THR A 46 41.13 -9.84 -23.08
C THR A 46 41.95 -9.32 -21.90
N GLY A 47 42.61 -10.21 -21.22
CA GLY A 47 43.45 -9.86 -20.08
C GLY A 47 44.67 -10.80 -19.92
N HIS A 48 45.69 -10.33 -19.26
CA HIS A 48 46.88 -11.10 -18.92
C HIS A 48 46.86 -11.55 -17.45
N ARG A 49 47.60 -12.63 -17.18
CA ARG A 49 47.71 -13.18 -15.83
C ARG A 49 48.53 -12.24 -14.92
N VAL A 50 48.00 -11.98 -13.74
CA VAL A 50 48.67 -11.22 -12.68
C VAL A 50 48.81 -12.07 -11.42
N PRO A 51 49.81 -11.83 -10.58
CA PRO A 51 49.93 -12.48 -9.29
C PRO A 51 48.73 -12.15 -8.42
N TYR A 52 48.17 -13.16 -7.76
CA TYR A 52 47.03 -12.98 -6.87
C TYR A 52 47.50 -12.34 -5.55
N VAL A 53 46.98 -11.17 -5.25
CA VAL A 53 47.26 -10.43 -4.01
C VAL A 53 46.10 -10.58 -3.05
N GLU A 54 46.33 -10.64 -1.74
CA GLU A 54 45.29 -10.81 -0.71
C GLU A 54 44.28 -9.68 -0.71
N GLU A 55 44.69 -8.45 -1.06
CA GLU A 55 43.80 -7.30 -1.21
C GLU A 55 42.66 -7.54 -2.22
N MET A 56 42.92 -8.25 -3.32
CA MET A 56 41.90 -8.65 -4.31
C MET A 56 40.90 -9.64 -3.72
N ALA A 57 41.32 -10.49 -2.79
CA ALA A 57 40.42 -11.42 -2.10
C ALA A 57 39.45 -10.66 -1.19
N GLU A 58 39.87 -9.61 -0.54
CA GLU A 58 39.02 -8.79 0.31
C GLU A 58 37.98 -8.02 -0.49
N GLU A 59 38.31 -7.47 -1.65
CA GLU A 59 37.36 -6.80 -2.53
C GLU A 59 36.26 -7.75 -3.03
N VAL A 60 36.64 -8.96 -3.47
CA VAL A 60 35.70 -9.98 -3.93
C VAL A 60 34.79 -10.43 -2.79
N THR A 61 35.32 -10.60 -1.58
CA THR A 61 34.53 -11.01 -0.43
C THR A 61 33.58 -9.91 0.06
N SER A 62 34.02 -8.64 0.01
CA SER A 62 33.19 -7.49 0.39
C SER A 62 32.01 -7.29 -0.56
N THR A 63 32.24 -7.42 -1.87
CA THR A 63 31.18 -7.37 -2.91
C THR A 63 30.18 -8.51 -2.78
N LYS A 64 30.64 -9.74 -2.51
CA LYS A 64 29.75 -10.88 -2.25
C LYS A 64 28.86 -10.63 -1.03
N LYS A 65 29.43 -10.16 0.09
CA LYS A 65 28.66 -9.83 1.30
C LYS A 65 27.62 -8.72 1.06
N ALA A 66 27.97 -7.72 0.24
CA ALA A 66 27.03 -6.65 -0.12
C ALA A 66 25.85 -7.16 -0.96
N VAL A 67 26.10 -8.04 -1.93
CA VAL A 67 25.06 -8.68 -2.76
C VAL A 67 24.16 -9.57 -1.91
N GLU A 68 24.73 -10.42 -1.04
CA GLU A 68 23.95 -11.26 -0.14
C GLU A 68 23.06 -10.46 0.82
N ARG A 69 23.59 -9.34 1.34
CA ARG A 69 22.80 -8.44 2.21
C ARG A 69 21.62 -7.85 1.47
N ARG A 70 21.79 -7.38 0.22
CA ARG A 70 20.73 -6.85 -0.63
C ARG A 70 19.71 -7.93 -0.94
N PHE A 71 20.16 -9.12 -1.32
CA PHE A 71 19.27 -10.25 -1.61
C PHE A 71 18.43 -10.66 -0.40
N ARG A 72 19.01 -10.72 0.79
CA ARG A 72 18.30 -11.00 2.05
C ARG A 72 17.26 -9.93 2.36
N LEU A 73 17.57 -8.66 2.07
CA LEU A 73 16.65 -7.54 2.23
C LEU A 73 15.45 -7.65 1.28
N TYR A 74 15.67 -8.01 0.02
CA TYR A 74 14.58 -8.28 -0.94
C TYR A 74 13.71 -9.47 -0.51
N LEU A 75 14.31 -10.54 0.01
CA LEU A 75 13.58 -11.69 0.54
C LEU A 75 12.61 -11.31 1.68
N LEU A 76 12.96 -10.31 2.50
CA LEU A 76 12.08 -9.78 3.56
C LEU A 76 11.01 -8.83 3.00
N LEU A 77 11.34 -8.04 1.96
CA LEU A 77 10.40 -7.07 1.39
C LEU A 77 9.30 -7.72 0.55
N ILE A 78 9.59 -8.82 -0.12
CA ILE A 78 8.63 -9.56 -0.96
C ILE A 78 7.38 -9.98 -0.16
N PRO A 79 7.48 -10.71 0.98
CA PRO A 79 6.29 -11.09 1.75
C PRO A 79 5.54 -9.88 2.31
N LEU A 80 6.25 -8.80 2.69
CA LEU A 80 5.61 -7.57 3.13
C LEU A 80 4.77 -6.93 2.01
N PHE A 81 5.28 -6.91 0.79
CA PHE A 81 4.58 -6.42 -0.39
C PHE A 81 3.32 -7.26 -0.69
N PHE A 82 3.43 -8.58 -0.65
CA PHE A 82 2.28 -9.47 -0.80
C PHE A 82 1.26 -9.29 0.31
N ALA A 83 1.68 -9.14 1.56
CA ALA A 83 0.79 -8.88 2.69
C ALA A 83 0.01 -7.57 2.50
N MET A 84 0.66 -6.53 1.97
CA MET A 84 0.03 -5.24 1.66
C MET A 84 -1.01 -5.39 0.54
N ILE A 85 -0.71 -6.12 -0.53
CA ILE A 85 -1.65 -6.40 -1.63
C ILE A 85 -2.85 -7.20 -1.10
N PHE A 86 -2.59 -8.26 -0.31
CA PHE A 86 -3.64 -9.10 0.29
C PHE A 86 -4.55 -8.30 1.22
N TYR A 87 -3.96 -7.42 2.05
CA TYR A 87 -4.71 -6.51 2.90
C TYR A 87 -5.58 -5.55 2.07
N TRP A 88 -5.04 -4.99 1.00
CA TRP A 88 -5.78 -4.11 0.11
C TRP A 88 -6.93 -4.84 -0.61
N MET A 89 -6.67 -6.04 -1.11
CA MET A 89 -7.67 -6.90 -1.75
C MET A 89 -8.77 -7.31 -0.76
N TYR A 90 -8.42 -7.71 0.46
CA TYR A 90 -9.37 -7.98 1.53
C TYR A 90 -10.24 -6.76 1.85
N ARG A 91 -9.66 -5.58 1.91
CA ARG A 91 -10.41 -4.33 2.14
C ARG A 91 -11.39 -4.02 1.01
N LYS A 92 -11.02 -4.30 -0.22
CA LYS A 92 -11.91 -4.17 -1.39
C LYS A 92 -13.04 -5.19 -1.35
N PHE A 93 -12.73 -6.44 -1.00
CA PHE A 93 -13.70 -7.51 -0.84
C PHE A 93 -14.74 -7.18 0.24
N VAL A 94 -14.30 -6.75 1.43
CA VAL A 94 -15.21 -6.32 2.51
C VAL A 94 -16.10 -5.16 2.04
N TYR A 95 -15.54 -4.18 1.33
CA TYR A 95 -16.32 -3.06 0.80
C TYR A 95 -17.39 -3.52 -0.20
N TYR A 96 -17.08 -4.42 -1.10
CA TYR A 96 -18.01 -4.96 -2.09
C TYR A 96 -19.12 -5.80 -1.43
N GLN A 97 -18.75 -6.73 -0.58
CA GLN A 97 -19.68 -7.59 0.12
C GLN A 97 -20.57 -6.83 1.12
N SER A 98 -20.03 -5.80 1.78
CA SER A 98 -20.83 -4.98 2.70
C SER A 98 -22.02 -4.32 2.01
N GLY A 99 -21.91 -3.99 0.72
CA GLY A 99 -23.01 -3.41 -0.05
C GLY A 99 -24.24 -4.32 -0.19
N LYS A 100 -24.11 -5.62 0.07
CA LYS A 100 -25.20 -6.61 0.03
C LYS A 100 -25.92 -6.78 1.37
N HIS A 101 -25.36 -6.26 2.45
CA HIS A 101 -25.89 -6.37 3.81
C HIS A 101 -26.31 -4.99 4.32
N SER A 102 -27.27 -4.99 5.26
CA SER A 102 -27.76 -3.81 5.96
C SER A 102 -27.06 -3.66 7.29
N TYR A 103 -26.83 -2.42 7.71
CA TYR A 103 -26.15 -2.04 8.94
C TYR A 103 -26.80 -0.83 9.56
N ASP A 104 -26.77 -0.72 10.89
CA ASP A 104 -27.31 0.44 11.57
C ASP A 104 -26.25 1.54 11.69
N PHE A 105 -26.65 2.78 11.38
CA PHE A 105 -25.80 3.96 11.54
C PHE A 105 -26.36 4.79 12.70
N CYS A 106 -25.77 4.67 13.88
CA CYS A 106 -26.27 5.27 15.10
C CYS A 106 -25.18 5.94 15.94
N PHE A 107 -25.54 7.07 16.55
CA PHE A 107 -24.69 7.83 17.47
C PHE A 107 -25.54 8.70 18.40
N TYR A 108 -24.91 9.20 19.47
CA TYR A 108 -25.49 10.19 20.38
C TYR A 108 -24.95 11.57 20.04
N LEU A 109 -25.83 12.56 20.01
CA LEU A 109 -25.48 13.96 19.88
C LEU A 109 -25.43 14.59 21.28
N LEU A 110 -24.27 15.13 21.62
CA LEU A 110 -24.07 15.88 22.86
C LEU A 110 -23.68 17.32 22.54
N GLU A 111 -24.20 18.27 23.30
CA GLU A 111 -23.77 19.66 23.28
C GLU A 111 -23.39 20.04 24.71
N ASN A 112 -22.14 20.45 24.89
CA ASN A 112 -21.54 20.73 26.21
C ASN A 112 -21.74 19.58 27.23
N GLY A 113 -21.66 18.31 26.77
CA GLY A 113 -21.83 17.15 27.61
C GLY A 113 -23.28 16.74 27.89
N GLN A 114 -24.29 17.52 27.47
CA GLN A 114 -25.70 17.18 27.59
C GLN A 114 -26.32 16.71 26.27
N PRO A 115 -27.32 15.81 26.30
CA PRO A 115 -27.99 15.34 25.10
C PRO A 115 -28.76 16.50 24.43
N LYS A 116 -28.61 16.64 23.10
CA LYS A 116 -29.32 17.63 22.30
C LYS A 116 -30.38 16.97 21.42
N ALA A 117 -31.63 17.35 21.63
CA ALA A 117 -32.78 16.91 20.83
C ALA A 117 -33.08 17.86 19.66
N GLY A 118 -33.87 17.41 18.70
CA GLY A 118 -34.48 18.23 17.64
C GLY A 118 -33.56 18.56 16.46
N VAL A 119 -32.34 18.07 16.42
CA VAL A 119 -31.43 18.29 15.29
C VAL A 119 -31.69 17.26 14.20
N THR A 120 -31.95 17.73 12.99
CA THR A 120 -32.22 16.88 11.83
C THR A 120 -30.94 16.58 11.08
N PHE A 121 -30.66 15.29 10.89
CA PHE A 121 -29.51 14.81 10.15
C PHE A 121 -29.92 14.16 8.84
N THR A 122 -29.15 14.40 7.78
CA THR A 122 -29.25 13.69 6.51
C THR A 122 -28.04 12.78 6.32
N LEU A 123 -28.29 11.57 5.80
CA LEU A 123 -27.25 10.59 5.53
C LEU A 123 -26.88 10.57 4.04
N VAL A 124 -25.71 11.10 3.69
CA VAL A 124 -25.22 11.23 2.32
C VAL A 124 -24.24 10.10 2.01
N ARG A 125 -24.50 9.33 0.93
CA ARG A 125 -23.60 8.30 0.45
C ARG A 125 -22.45 8.91 -0.36
N LYS A 126 -21.19 8.59 -0.01
CA LYS A 126 -20.04 8.99 -0.83
C LYS A 126 -19.93 8.08 -2.04
N LYS A 127 -20.47 8.46 -3.20
CA LYS A 127 -20.14 7.89 -4.50
C LYS A 127 -18.89 8.55 -5.07
N ARG A 128 -18.12 7.81 -5.89
CA ARG A 128 -16.85 8.30 -6.47
C ARG A 128 -17.06 9.44 -7.46
N TRP A 129 -18.25 9.52 -8.11
CA TRP A 129 -18.54 10.42 -9.23
C TRP A 129 -19.85 11.22 -9.13
N ALA A 130 -20.73 10.90 -8.19
CA ALA A 130 -21.98 11.66 -7.97
C ALA A 130 -22.45 11.55 -6.53
N THR A 131 -22.94 12.65 -6.00
CA THR A 131 -23.70 12.68 -4.75
C THR A 131 -25.15 12.47 -5.13
N ASP A 132 -25.71 11.27 -4.87
CA ASP A 132 -27.16 11.05 -5.02
C ASP A 132 -27.90 11.90 -3.98
N VAL A 133 -28.55 12.92 -4.45
CA VAL A 133 -29.33 13.84 -3.61
C VAL A 133 -30.79 13.36 -3.47
N THR A 134 -31.24 12.42 -4.32
CA THR A 134 -32.64 12.16 -4.57
C THR A 134 -33.33 11.20 -3.60
N ASN A 135 -32.74 10.66 -2.60
CA ASN A 135 -33.43 9.87 -1.56
C ASN A 135 -32.53 9.69 -0.33
N GLN A 136 -32.25 10.80 0.36
CA GLN A 136 -31.40 10.76 1.52
C GLN A 136 -32.21 10.42 2.77
N PRO A 137 -31.90 9.34 3.48
CA PRO A 137 -32.55 9.06 4.75
C PRO A 137 -32.28 10.20 5.74
N VAL A 138 -33.34 10.60 6.40
CA VAL A 138 -33.36 11.69 7.38
C VAL A 138 -33.67 11.10 8.75
N ALA A 139 -32.99 11.54 9.79
CA ALA A 139 -33.26 11.18 11.17
C ALA A 139 -33.16 12.42 12.07
N VAL A 140 -34.03 12.50 13.06
CA VAL A 140 -34.05 13.59 14.05
C VAL A 140 -33.48 13.06 15.37
N SER A 141 -32.66 13.86 16.04
CA SER A 141 -32.16 13.49 17.37
C SER A 141 -33.29 13.46 18.39
N GLN A 142 -33.38 12.36 19.13
CA GLN A 142 -34.38 12.14 20.18
C GLN A 142 -34.02 12.95 21.44
N VAL A 143 -34.88 12.90 22.45
CA VAL A 143 -34.70 13.64 23.73
C VAL A 143 -33.42 13.25 24.46
N ASP A 144 -32.99 11.99 24.32
CA ASP A 144 -31.73 11.47 24.84
C ASP A 144 -30.50 11.76 23.95
N GLY A 145 -30.70 12.53 22.88
CA GLY A 145 -29.67 12.81 21.86
C GLY A 145 -29.40 11.66 20.90
N TRP A 146 -30.18 10.57 20.93
CA TRP A 146 -30.00 9.43 20.05
C TRP A 146 -30.40 9.73 18.61
N VAL A 147 -29.50 9.44 17.68
CA VAL A 147 -29.73 9.53 16.23
C VAL A 147 -29.52 8.14 15.64
N SER A 148 -30.50 7.61 14.94
CA SER A 148 -30.44 6.28 14.34
C SER A 148 -30.96 6.29 12.90
N PHE A 149 -30.20 5.67 12.02
CA PHE A 149 -30.59 5.32 10.66
C PHE A 149 -30.51 3.79 10.57
N PRO A 150 -31.65 3.09 10.68
CA PRO A 150 -31.68 1.64 10.61
C PRO A 150 -31.52 1.15 9.16
N GLU A 151 -31.07 -0.09 9.02
CA GLU A 151 -31.04 -0.85 7.75
C GLU A 151 -30.38 -0.18 6.55
N ILE A 152 -29.34 0.58 6.78
CA ILE A 152 -28.57 1.24 5.71
C ILE A 152 -27.65 0.21 5.03
N ARG A 153 -27.72 0.11 3.70
CA ARG A 153 -26.79 -0.74 2.92
C ARG A 153 -25.35 -0.36 3.18
N GLY A 154 -24.47 -1.34 3.29
CA GLY A 154 -23.06 -1.10 3.56
C GLY A 154 -22.42 -0.17 2.52
N GLY A 155 -21.49 0.66 3.00
CA GLY A 155 -20.86 1.67 2.17
C GLY A 155 -20.05 2.68 3.00
N ARG A 156 -19.82 3.82 2.38
CA ARG A 156 -19.23 5.00 3.05
C ARG A 156 -20.26 6.11 3.08
N TYR A 157 -20.61 6.56 4.26
CA TYR A 157 -21.64 7.59 4.47
C TYR A 157 -21.13 8.73 5.32
N TYR A 158 -21.80 9.87 5.18
CA TYR A 158 -21.62 11.07 5.99
C TYR A 158 -22.98 11.49 6.52
N ALA A 159 -23.15 11.53 7.84
CA ALA A 159 -24.29 12.18 8.45
C ALA A 159 -23.96 13.67 8.62
N LYS A 160 -24.76 14.54 8.03
CA LYS A 160 -24.67 15.99 8.14
C LYS A 160 -25.95 16.52 8.80
N ALA A 161 -25.80 17.46 9.75
CA ALA A 161 -26.95 18.24 10.21
C ALA A 161 -27.41 19.19 9.10
N ILE A 162 -28.72 19.32 8.92
CA ILE A 162 -29.30 20.18 7.88
C ILE A 162 -29.00 21.66 8.17
N ASP A 163 -29.02 22.03 9.44
CA ASP A 163 -28.72 23.37 9.93
C ASP A 163 -27.24 23.73 9.92
N GLY A 164 -26.37 22.79 9.55
CA GLY A 164 -24.93 22.99 9.54
C GLY A 164 -24.28 23.12 10.92
N SER A 165 -25.02 22.93 12.00
CA SER A 165 -24.59 23.15 13.39
C SER A 165 -23.45 22.19 13.81
N THR A 166 -23.32 21.04 13.15
CA THR A 166 -22.37 20.02 13.55
C THR A 166 -21.41 19.59 12.43
N LYS A 167 -20.23 19.11 12.81
CA LYS A 167 -19.29 18.52 11.86
C LYS A 167 -19.84 17.20 11.29
N PRO A 168 -19.63 16.90 9.99
CA PRO A 168 -20.12 15.69 9.38
C PRO A 168 -19.49 14.44 10.00
N VAL A 169 -20.33 13.52 10.45
CA VAL A 169 -19.93 12.21 11.00
C VAL A 169 -19.71 11.24 9.86
N LYS A 170 -18.51 10.66 9.77
CA LYS A 170 -18.16 9.69 8.74
C LYS A 170 -18.40 8.28 9.26
N GLY A 171 -19.10 7.44 8.48
CA GLY A 171 -19.29 6.02 8.77
C GLY A 171 -18.82 5.11 7.65
N LYS A 172 -18.23 3.98 8.04
CA LYS A 172 -17.81 2.91 7.13
C LYS A 172 -17.95 1.54 7.79
N VAL A 173 -18.24 0.52 7.01
CA VAL A 173 -18.19 -0.86 7.49
C VAL A 173 -16.74 -1.33 7.55
N ARG A 174 -16.35 -1.99 8.63
CA ARG A 174 -14.98 -2.46 8.84
C ARG A 174 -14.86 -3.98 8.64
N ARG A 175 -15.86 -4.73 9.13
CA ARG A 175 -15.96 -6.18 9.00
C ARG A 175 -17.39 -6.55 8.59
N LEU A 176 -17.58 -7.63 7.85
CA LEU A 176 -18.90 -8.11 7.43
C LEU A 176 -19.79 -8.55 8.61
N LYS A 177 -19.18 -8.99 9.71
CA LYS A 177 -19.87 -9.42 10.93
C LYS A 177 -20.35 -8.27 11.82
N ASP A 178 -19.95 -7.03 11.53
CA ASP A 178 -20.39 -5.86 12.28
C ASP A 178 -21.88 -5.65 12.00
N ARG A 179 -22.67 -5.31 13.01
CA ARG A 179 -24.08 -4.91 12.85
C ARG A 179 -24.24 -3.40 12.68
N GLN A 180 -23.21 -2.65 13.03
CA GLN A 180 -23.21 -1.19 13.04
C GLN A 180 -22.05 -0.62 12.22
N PHE A 181 -22.25 0.58 11.68
CA PHE A 181 -21.16 1.35 11.08
C PHE A 181 -20.11 1.73 12.11
N VAL A 182 -18.85 1.64 11.71
CA VAL A 182 -17.75 2.21 12.49
C VAL A 182 -17.65 3.69 12.15
N LEU A 183 -17.95 4.54 13.12
CA LEU A 183 -17.94 5.97 12.94
C LEU A 183 -16.54 6.56 13.21
N SER A 184 -16.25 7.67 12.57
CA SER A 184 -15.02 8.46 12.76
C SER A 184 -15.37 9.93 12.96
N ARG A 185 -14.52 10.68 13.65
CA ARG A 185 -14.73 12.04 14.15
C ARG A 185 -15.76 12.15 15.28
N VAL A 186 -15.88 11.08 16.05
CA VAL A 186 -16.76 10.96 17.21
C VAL A 186 -16.01 10.32 18.35
N THR A 187 -16.37 10.66 19.58
CA THR A 187 -15.83 9.98 20.76
C THR A 187 -16.44 8.59 20.87
N LYS A 188 -15.61 7.60 21.15
CA LYS A 188 -16.01 6.20 21.23
C LYS A 188 -15.93 5.71 22.66
N LYS A 189 -17.06 5.28 23.22
CA LYS A 189 -17.09 4.55 24.50
C LYS A 189 -17.37 3.07 24.21
N LYS A 190 -16.59 2.19 24.82
CA LYS A 190 -16.74 0.74 24.71
C LYS A 190 -17.21 0.21 26.03
N GLN A 191 -18.35 -0.47 26.05
CA GLN A 191 -18.93 -1.08 27.22
C GLN A 191 -19.16 -2.58 26.91
N GLY A 192 -18.23 -3.42 27.31
CA GLY A 192 -18.21 -4.83 26.93
C GLY A 192 -18.11 -5.04 25.40
N LYS A 193 -19.06 -5.78 24.81
CA LYS A 193 -19.16 -5.99 23.36
C LYS A 193 -19.84 -4.83 22.61
N LYS A 194 -20.57 -3.95 23.31
CA LYS A 194 -21.32 -2.84 22.71
C LYS A 194 -20.43 -1.60 22.56
N VAL A 195 -20.47 -0.99 21.41
CA VAL A 195 -19.70 0.22 21.08
C VAL A 195 -20.69 1.35 20.85
N THR A 196 -20.53 2.41 21.63
CA THR A 196 -21.39 3.60 21.53
C THR A 196 -20.55 4.77 21.03
N TYR A 197 -21.10 5.59 20.14
CA TYR A 197 -20.44 6.73 19.55
C TYR A 197 -21.11 8.01 20.02
N TYR A 198 -20.32 9.00 20.40
CA TYR A 198 -20.77 10.31 20.89
C TYR A 198 -20.20 11.41 20.02
N LEU A 199 -21.08 12.18 19.38
CA LEU A 199 -20.71 13.40 18.66
C LEU A 199 -20.83 14.56 19.65
N GLU A 200 -19.72 15.10 20.07
CA GLU A 200 -19.68 16.27 20.96
C GLU A 200 -19.60 17.54 20.13
N ASN A 201 -20.62 18.37 20.26
CA ASN A 201 -20.70 19.70 19.68
C ASN A 201 -20.34 20.71 20.79
N GLY A 202 -19.07 20.87 21.04
CA GLY A 202 -18.54 21.79 22.05
C GLY A 202 -17.53 22.74 21.43
N ALA A 203 -17.51 23.94 21.87
CA ALA A 203 -16.60 25.01 21.45
C ALA A 203 -15.13 24.49 21.53
N LYS A 204 -14.40 24.67 20.44
CA LYS A 204 -12.94 24.69 20.53
C LYS A 204 -12.55 25.79 21.52
N LYS A 205 -11.92 25.43 22.63
CA LYS A 205 -11.00 26.36 23.29
C LYS A 205 -9.83 26.65 22.38
#